data_82e48f6b433e9ade9b47834872629f38
#
_entry.id   82e48f6b433e9ade9b47834872629f38
#
_cell.length_a   1.000
_cell.length_b   1.000
_cell.length_c   1.000
_cell.angle_alpha   90.00
_cell.angle_beta   90.00
_cell.angle_gamma   90.00
#
_symmetry.space_group_name_H-M   'P 1'
#
loop_
_entity.id
_entity.type
_entity.pdbx_description
1 polymer ?
#
loop_
_entity_poly.entity_id
_entity_poly.type
_entity_poly.pdbx_seq_one_letter_code
_entity_poly.pdbx_strand_id
1 'polypeptide(L)'
;MCLVMLSHLDSPELRTLTQHLWRWNYGATGVRIFFVISGFLITSLLMAEKQQTGRISAKGFYWRRALRIMPAYYSLLLVVAVAIPLELVQAQIRDLLAPLFYVSNYWQVARELRHTWSLSVEEQFYLIWPCCLIMFGIRRSALGALAFLAIAPVLRILDQNPGWDNQAFAFETMADVIATGCLLATWRDALWRSSTYRRLLLARSFPALPLAICVLAMQLPNLIIWNACIVSVLNIVIAMTIDRYMRCATGPIGWALNSGPIVWLGSLSYSPYLWQQVFLENGRYHWPTLFSLVAIFCVATFSYYVIERPFLRLKNRLSPAAINR
;
A
#
# COMPACT_ATOMS: atom_id res chain seq x y z
N MET A 1 4.80 -4.56 4.26
CA MET A 1 5.53 -5.58 3.51
C MET A 1 5.61 -6.91 4.25
N CYS A 2 6.18 -7.03 5.46
CA CYS A 2 6.27 -8.31 6.19
C CYS A 2 4.92 -9.07 6.28
N LEU A 3 3.82 -8.37 6.59
CA LEU A 3 2.49 -8.98 6.62
C LEU A 3 2.07 -9.55 5.27
N VAL A 4 2.39 -8.87 4.18
CA VAL A 4 2.08 -9.35 2.82
C VAL A 4 2.93 -10.58 2.50
N MET A 5 4.23 -10.56 2.78
CA MET A 5 5.08 -11.74 2.59
C MET A 5 4.62 -12.94 3.42
N LEU A 6 4.27 -12.72 4.69
CA LEU A 6 3.74 -13.76 5.56
C LEU A 6 2.47 -14.40 5.01
N SER A 7 1.59 -13.63 4.35
CA SER A 7 0.35 -14.17 3.77
C SER A 7 0.58 -15.07 2.54
N HIS A 8 1.76 -15.01 1.93
CA HIS A 8 2.15 -15.81 0.78
C HIS A 8 3.11 -16.96 1.14
N LEU A 9 3.45 -17.10 2.44
CA LEU A 9 4.27 -18.22 2.90
C LEU A 9 3.41 -19.47 3.06
N ASP A 10 3.39 -20.32 2.05
CA ASP A 10 2.64 -21.58 2.04
C ASP A 10 3.53 -22.74 2.48
N SER A 11 3.86 -22.82 3.78
CA SER A 11 4.50 -24.00 4.34
C SER A 11 3.53 -24.80 5.21
N PRO A 12 3.51 -26.16 5.11
CA PRO A 12 2.65 -27.02 5.94
C PRO A 12 2.83 -26.79 7.44
N GLU A 13 4.07 -26.49 7.85
CA GLU A 13 4.43 -26.24 9.25
C GLU A 13 3.87 -24.89 9.76
N LEU A 14 3.91 -23.85 8.92
CA LEU A 14 3.29 -22.56 9.22
C LEU A 14 1.76 -22.64 9.19
N ARG A 15 1.17 -23.46 8.32
CA ARG A 15 -0.28 -23.68 8.29
C ARG A 15 -0.81 -24.23 9.60
N THR A 16 -0.14 -25.17 10.24
CA THR A 16 -0.56 -25.73 11.54
C THR A 16 -0.44 -24.72 12.67
N LEU A 17 0.64 -23.94 12.72
CA LEU A 17 0.84 -22.88 13.72
C LEU A 17 -0.09 -21.69 13.51
N THR A 18 -0.45 -21.41 12.28
CA THR A 18 -1.19 -20.20 11.91
C THR A 18 -2.64 -20.48 11.51
N GLN A 19 -3.16 -21.73 11.65
CA GLN A 19 -4.53 -22.08 11.26
C GLN A 19 -5.59 -21.09 11.79
N HIS A 20 -5.43 -20.61 13.02
CA HIS A 20 -6.29 -19.61 13.60
C HIS A 20 -6.02 -18.18 13.08
N LEU A 21 -4.78 -17.93 12.67
CA LEU A 21 -4.34 -16.65 12.14
C LEU A 21 -4.64 -16.54 10.62
N TRP A 22 -4.76 -17.63 9.88
CA TRP A 22 -5.10 -17.66 8.44
C TRP A 22 -6.49 -17.09 8.12
N ARG A 23 -7.38 -17.07 9.11
CA ARG A 23 -8.68 -16.38 8.98
C ARG A 23 -8.51 -14.87 8.90
N TRP A 24 -7.36 -14.34 9.31
CA TRP A 24 -7.03 -12.93 9.22
C TRP A 24 -6.25 -12.67 7.94
N ASN A 25 -6.85 -11.96 7.01
CA ASN A 25 -6.19 -11.58 5.75
C ASN A 25 -5.09 -10.53 6.02
N TYR A 26 -3.92 -10.99 6.55
CA TYR A 26 -2.81 -10.06 6.87
C TYR A 26 -2.25 -9.40 5.63
N GLY A 27 -2.27 -10.07 4.48
CA GLY A 27 -1.83 -9.51 3.22
C GLY A 27 -2.63 -8.27 2.89
N ALA A 28 -3.97 -8.38 2.93
CA ALA A 28 -4.85 -7.23 2.71
C ALA A 28 -4.62 -6.11 3.74
N THR A 29 -4.42 -6.45 5.03
CA THR A 29 -4.12 -5.46 6.06
C THR A 29 -2.79 -4.76 5.79
N GLY A 30 -1.76 -5.50 5.35
CA GLY A 30 -0.47 -4.95 4.96
C GLY A 30 -0.56 -3.95 3.80
N VAL A 31 -1.36 -4.28 2.78
CA VAL A 31 -1.63 -3.39 1.64
C VAL A 31 -2.43 -2.15 2.09
N ARG A 32 -3.41 -2.29 2.98
CA ARG A 32 -4.16 -1.15 3.54
C ARG A 32 -3.26 -0.18 4.30
N ILE A 33 -2.36 -0.68 5.15
CA ILE A 33 -1.37 0.18 5.83
C ILE A 33 -0.54 0.95 4.81
N PHE A 34 -0.09 0.26 3.77
CA PHE A 34 0.68 0.87 2.68
C PHE A 34 -0.11 1.96 1.96
N PHE A 35 -1.38 1.70 1.60
CA PHE A 35 -2.25 2.66 0.93
C PHE A 35 -2.54 3.90 1.79
N VAL A 36 -2.81 3.74 3.08
CA VAL A 36 -3.02 4.88 3.99
C VAL A 36 -1.75 5.74 4.10
N ILE A 37 -0.58 5.10 4.25
CA ILE A 37 0.72 5.81 4.27
C ILE A 37 0.92 6.55 2.95
N SER A 38 0.59 5.93 1.84
CA SER A 38 0.75 6.47 0.50
C SER A 38 -0.10 7.72 0.28
N GLY A 39 -1.40 7.64 0.60
CA GLY A 39 -2.31 8.80 0.55
C GLY A 39 -1.86 9.94 1.46
N PHE A 40 -1.41 9.60 2.67
CA PHE A 40 -0.88 10.59 3.61
C PHE A 40 0.37 11.28 3.06
N LEU A 41 1.35 10.53 2.58
CA LEU A 41 2.61 11.09 2.09
C LEU A 41 2.41 11.98 0.87
N ILE A 42 1.61 11.51 -0.12
CA ILE A 42 1.39 12.25 -1.35
C ILE A 42 0.69 13.58 -1.08
N THR A 43 -0.33 13.56 -0.23
CA THR A 43 -1.08 14.77 0.13
C THR A 43 -0.21 15.73 0.93
N SER A 44 0.56 15.22 1.91
CA SER A 44 1.48 16.03 2.70
C SER A 44 2.54 16.72 1.84
N LEU A 45 3.13 16.00 0.88
CA LEU A 45 4.13 16.57 -0.04
C LEU A 45 3.53 17.64 -0.96
N LEU A 46 2.34 17.41 -1.51
CA LEU A 46 1.66 18.37 -2.38
C LEU A 46 1.21 19.61 -1.60
N MET A 47 0.76 19.44 -0.35
CA MET A 47 0.43 20.57 0.54
C MET A 47 1.67 21.39 0.91
N ALA A 48 2.79 20.72 1.23
CA ALA A 48 4.06 21.37 1.53
C ALA A 48 4.58 22.15 0.30
N GLU A 49 4.54 21.55 -0.89
CA GLU A 49 4.90 22.22 -2.14
C GLU A 49 4.05 23.48 -2.36
N LYS A 50 2.73 23.38 -2.16
CA LYS A 50 1.83 24.53 -2.28
C LYS A 50 2.12 25.62 -1.26
N GLN A 51 2.43 25.26 -0.02
CA GLN A 51 2.79 26.26 1.03
C GLN A 51 4.10 26.98 0.71
N GLN A 52 5.09 26.30 0.13
CA GLN A 52 6.39 26.85 -0.15
C GLN A 52 6.45 27.64 -1.46
N THR A 53 5.75 27.18 -2.50
CA THR A 53 5.84 27.72 -3.86
C THR A 53 4.58 28.44 -4.32
N GLY A 54 3.52 28.45 -3.52
CA GLY A 54 2.20 28.98 -3.86
C GLY A 54 1.37 28.10 -4.81
N ARG A 55 1.97 27.09 -5.43
CA ARG A 55 1.31 26.24 -6.44
C ARG A 55 1.74 24.78 -6.32
N ILE A 56 0.93 23.87 -6.88
CA ILE A 56 1.27 22.47 -7.05
C ILE A 56 1.73 22.26 -8.50
N SER A 57 2.93 21.70 -8.68
CA SER A 57 3.45 21.34 -10.00
C SER A 57 3.09 19.90 -10.34
N ALA A 58 2.03 19.70 -11.13
CA ALA A 58 1.65 18.36 -11.61
C ALA A 58 2.81 17.66 -12.34
N LYS A 59 3.48 18.37 -13.27
CA LYS A 59 4.65 17.83 -14.01
C LYS A 59 5.78 17.39 -13.06
N GLY A 60 6.12 18.24 -12.08
CA GLY A 60 7.15 17.90 -11.08
C GLY A 60 6.76 16.70 -10.24
N PHE A 61 5.49 16.62 -9.84
CA PHE A 61 4.95 15.50 -9.09
C PHE A 61 5.05 14.18 -9.87
N TYR A 62 4.51 14.11 -11.10
CA TYR A 62 4.52 12.89 -11.91
C TYR A 62 5.94 12.45 -12.24
N TRP A 63 6.85 13.38 -12.52
CA TRP A 63 8.23 13.06 -12.79
C TRP A 63 8.94 12.42 -11.58
N ARG A 64 8.76 13.01 -10.40
CA ARG A 64 9.31 12.44 -9.15
C ARG A 64 8.74 11.06 -8.82
N ARG A 65 7.47 10.83 -9.17
CA ARG A 65 6.80 9.56 -8.95
C ARG A 65 7.28 8.51 -9.96
N ALA A 66 7.33 8.85 -11.23
CA ALA A 66 7.84 7.98 -12.28
C ALA A 66 9.26 7.48 -11.95
N LEU A 67 10.17 8.38 -11.57
CA LEU A 67 11.54 8.00 -11.19
C LEU A 67 11.62 7.11 -9.94
N ARG A 68 10.61 7.12 -9.10
CA ARG A 68 10.57 6.28 -7.90
C ARG A 68 10.04 4.86 -8.16
N ILE A 69 9.05 4.73 -9.02
CA ILE A 69 8.25 3.49 -9.16
C ILE A 69 8.60 2.76 -10.45
N MET A 70 8.56 3.47 -11.58
CA MET A 70 8.63 2.85 -12.91
C MET A 70 9.92 2.04 -13.16
N PRO A 71 11.13 2.46 -12.75
CA PRO A 71 12.33 1.71 -13.10
C PRO A 71 12.32 0.28 -12.54
N ALA A 72 12.00 0.10 -11.26
CA ALA A 72 11.94 -1.22 -10.65
C ALA A 72 10.72 -2.02 -11.13
N TYR A 73 9.57 -1.35 -11.31
CA TYR A 73 8.35 -1.99 -11.80
C TYR A 73 8.54 -2.58 -13.19
N TYR A 74 9.02 -1.79 -14.13
CA TYR A 74 9.25 -2.28 -15.50
C TYR A 74 10.43 -3.26 -15.59
N SER A 75 11.39 -3.22 -14.67
CA SER A 75 12.42 -4.26 -14.59
C SER A 75 11.85 -5.61 -14.18
N LEU A 76 10.85 -5.64 -13.24
CA LEU A 76 10.12 -6.86 -12.93
C LEU A 76 9.40 -7.40 -14.17
N LEU A 77 8.63 -6.56 -14.88
CA LEU A 77 7.90 -6.98 -16.07
C LEU A 77 8.85 -7.51 -17.17
N LEU A 78 10.01 -6.86 -17.35
CA LEU A 78 11.03 -7.31 -18.30
C LEU A 78 11.59 -8.68 -17.91
N VAL A 79 11.91 -8.89 -16.64
CA VAL A 79 12.41 -10.19 -16.15
C VAL A 79 11.38 -11.28 -16.35
N VAL A 80 10.10 -11.02 -16.01
CA VAL A 80 9.02 -11.99 -16.25
C VAL A 80 8.85 -12.24 -17.75
N ALA A 81 8.90 -11.21 -18.60
CA ALA A 81 8.82 -11.36 -20.07
C ALA A 81 9.93 -12.26 -20.63
N VAL A 82 11.15 -12.15 -20.09
CA VAL A 82 12.29 -13.04 -20.45
C VAL A 82 12.12 -14.44 -19.86
N ALA A 83 11.53 -14.56 -18.67
CA ALA A 83 11.32 -15.85 -17.99
C ALA A 83 10.25 -16.72 -18.67
N ILE A 84 9.28 -16.10 -19.38
CA ILE A 84 8.21 -16.81 -20.10
C ILE A 84 8.77 -17.78 -21.16
N PRO A 85 9.57 -17.37 -22.17
CA PRO A 85 10.09 -18.27 -23.17
C PRO A 85 11.11 -19.26 -22.62
N LEU A 86 11.72 -18.99 -21.46
CA LEU A 86 12.61 -19.90 -20.76
C LEU A 86 11.86 -20.90 -19.87
N GLU A 87 10.54 -20.82 -19.87
CA GLU A 87 9.65 -21.68 -19.08
C GLU A 87 9.92 -21.64 -17.57
N LEU A 88 10.43 -20.54 -17.04
CA LEU A 88 10.72 -20.35 -15.62
C LEU A 88 9.52 -19.88 -14.78
N VAL A 89 8.46 -19.44 -15.44
CA VAL A 89 7.19 -18.98 -14.84
C VAL A 89 6.00 -19.55 -15.61
N GLN A 90 4.81 -19.58 -15.00
CA GLN A 90 3.58 -19.98 -15.68
C GLN A 90 2.89 -18.83 -16.43
N ALA A 91 3.31 -17.58 -16.18
CA ALA A 91 2.77 -16.42 -16.86
C ALA A 91 2.88 -16.56 -18.40
N GLN A 92 1.93 -15.96 -19.10
CA GLN A 92 1.93 -15.83 -20.55
C GLN A 92 2.17 -14.38 -20.95
N ILE A 93 2.60 -14.12 -22.20
CA ILE A 93 2.85 -12.75 -22.69
C ILE A 93 1.62 -11.85 -22.53
N ARG A 94 0.41 -12.39 -22.71
CA ARG A 94 -0.86 -11.65 -22.50
C ARG A 94 -1.03 -11.16 -21.05
N ASP A 95 -0.48 -11.89 -20.08
CA ASP A 95 -0.59 -11.52 -18.65
C ASP A 95 0.25 -10.28 -18.30
N LEU A 96 1.16 -9.87 -19.18
CA LEU A 96 1.94 -8.63 -19.04
C LEU A 96 1.16 -7.38 -19.45
N LEU A 97 0.09 -7.51 -20.26
CA LEU A 97 -0.62 -6.35 -20.79
C LEU A 97 -1.29 -5.51 -19.69
N ALA A 98 -2.01 -6.15 -18.78
CA ALA A 98 -2.67 -5.43 -17.71
C ALA A 98 -1.70 -4.74 -16.73
N PRO A 99 -0.62 -5.40 -16.25
CA PRO A 99 0.43 -4.74 -15.50
C PRO A 99 1.11 -3.59 -16.25
N LEU A 100 1.40 -3.76 -17.55
CA LEU A 100 2.06 -2.74 -18.36
C LEU A 100 1.33 -1.40 -18.32
N PHE A 101 -0.01 -1.43 -18.29
CA PHE A 101 -0.88 -0.25 -18.27
C PHE A 101 -1.46 0.08 -16.89
N TYR A 102 -1.01 -0.56 -15.82
CA TYR A 102 -1.54 -0.38 -14.47
C TYR A 102 -3.07 -0.59 -14.36
N VAL A 103 -3.56 -1.68 -14.98
CA VAL A 103 -4.98 -2.08 -14.93
C VAL A 103 -5.19 -3.51 -14.41
N SER A 104 -4.19 -4.07 -13.74
CA SER A 104 -4.23 -5.44 -13.16
C SER A 104 -5.31 -5.61 -12.09
N ASN A 105 -5.81 -4.52 -11.52
CA ASN A 105 -6.92 -4.55 -10.56
C ASN A 105 -8.28 -4.86 -11.21
N TYR A 106 -8.38 -4.79 -12.54
CA TYR A 106 -9.58 -5.16 -13.31
C TYR A 106 -9.38 -6.41 -14.15
N TRP A 107 -8.18 -6.97 -14.20
CA TRP A 107 -7.85 -8.07 -15.07
C TRP A 107 -7.21 -9.21 -14.28
N GLN A 108 -7.58 -10.45 -14.61
CA GLN A 108 -6.93 -11.61 -14.04
C GLN A 108 -5.57 -11.80 -14.71
N VAL A 109 -4.51 -11.83 -13.91
CA VAL A 109 -3.13 -12.03 -14.36
C VAL A 109 -2.54 -13.28 -13.68
N ALA A 110 -1.43 -13.77 -14.21
CA ALA A 110 -0.71 -14.90 -13.61
C ALA A 110 -0.33 -14.64 -12.15
N ARG A 111 -0.14 -15.71 -11.37
CA ARG A 111 0.14 -15.64 -9.93
C ARG A 111 1.37 -14.79 -9.63
N GLU A 112 2.42 -14.91 -10.43
CA GLU A 112 3.68 -14.17 -10.30
C GLU A 112 3.51 -12.66 -10.42
N LEU A 113 2.43 -12.21 -11.06
CA LEU A 113 2.11 -10.79 -11.29
C LEU A 113 0.89 -10.30 -10.52
N ARG A 114 0.22 -11.18 -9.75
CA ARG A 114 -1.04 -10.85 -9.08
C ARG A 114 -0.92 -9.60 -8.20
N HIS A 115 0.17 -9.44 -7.43
CA HIS A 115 0.38 -8.29 -6.54
C HIS A 115 0.38 -6.94 -7.25
N THR A 116 0.53 -6.90 -8.58
CA THR A 116 0.53 -5.65 -9.35
C THR A 116 -0.82 -4.92 -9.33
N TRP A 117 -1.91 -5.60 -8.89
CA TRP A 117 -3.22 -4.97 -8.71
C TRP A 117 -3.16 -3.76 -7.76
N SER A 118 -2.42 -3.87 -6.66
CA SER A 118 -2.32 -2.79 -5.68
C SER A 118 -1.57 -1.59 -6.22
N LEU A 119 -0.52 -1.82 -7.00
CA LEU A 119 0.21 -0.75 -7.69
C LEU A 119 -0.65 -0.08 -8.76
N SER A 120 -1.54 -0.85 -9.42
CA SER A 120 -2.50 -0.30 -10.37
C SER A 120 -3.48 0.66 -9.69
N VAL A 121 -4.09 0.27 -8.58
CA VAL A 121 -4.98 1.15 -7.79
C VAL A 121 -4.23 2.41 -7.33
N GLU A 122 -3.00 2.25 -6.88
CA GLU A 122 -2.18 3.35 -6.39
C GLU A 122 -1.84 4.35 -7.50
N GLU A 123 -1.38 3.89 -8.67
CA GLU A 123 -1.02 4.77 -9.79
C GLU A 123 -2.26 5.45 -10.40
N GLN A 124 -3.41 4.77 -10.47
CA GLN A 124 -4.69 5.37 -10.85
C GLN A 124 -5.07 6.51 -9.89
N PHE A 125 -4.92 6.28 -8.56
CA PHE A 125 -5.18 7.32 -7.58
C PHE A 125 -4.20 8.50 -7.71
N TYR A 126 -2.92 8.23 -7.96
CA TYR A 126 -1.91 9.27 -8.16
C TYR A 126 -2.13 10.10 -9.42
N LEU A 127 -2.76 9.52 -10.42
CA LEU A 127 -3.15 10.27 -11.61
C LEU A 127 -4.28 11.28 -11.29
N ILE A 128 -5.25 10.87 -10.49
CA ILE A 128 -6.47 11.65 -10.20
C ILE A 128 -6.22 12.69 -9.09
N TRP A 129 -5.58 12.29 -7.99
CA TRP A 129 -5.54 13.11 -6.77
C TRP A 129 -4.85 14.46 -6.91
N PRO A 130 -3.67 14.59 -7.53
CA PRO A 130 -3.05 15.91 -7.76
C PRO A 130 -3.90 16.82 -8.64
N CYS A 131 -4.57 16.27 -9.64
CA CYS A 131 -5.50 17.02 -10.49
C CYS A 131 -6.66 17.55 -9.66
N CYS A 132 -7.27 16.76 -8.80
CA CYS A 132 -8.30 17.21 -7.88
C CYS A 132 -7.82 18.36 -6.98
N LEU A 133 -6.61 18.24 -6.40
CA LEU A 133 -6.04 19.29 -5.55
C LEU A 133 -5.77 20.60 -6.30
N ILE A 134 -5.36 20.51 -7.56
CA ILE A 134 -5.11 21.67 -8.42
C ILE A 134 -6.42 22.35 -8.83
N MET A 135 -7.40 21.55 -9.29
CA MET A 135 -8.67 22.07 -9.84
C MET A 135 -9.63 22.57 -8.76
N PHE A 136 -9.80 21.83 -7.68
CA PHE A 136 -10.82 22.10 -6.67
C PHE A 136 -10.24 22.68 -5.36
N GLY A 137 -8.92 22.61 -5.19
CA GLY A 137 -8.25 23.01 -3.97
C GLY A 137 -8.37 21.98 -2.84
N ILE A 138 -7.57 22.15 -1.77
CA ILE A 138 -7.42 21.17 -0.70
C ILE A 138 -8.75 20.85 0.00
N ARG A 139 -9.54 21.88 0.34
CA ARG A 139 -10.79 21.69 1.10
C ARG A 139 -11.84 20.89 0.34
N ARG A 140 -12.10 21.24 -0.93
CA ARG A 140 -13.10 20.56 -1.75
C ARG A 140 -12.66 19.13 -2.11
N SER A 141 -11.38 18.93 -2.40
CA SER A 141 -10.83 17.60 -2.65
C SER A 141 -10.94 16.71 -1.41
N ALA A 142 -10.69 17.26 -0.21
CA ALA A 142 -10.87 16.51 1.04
C ALA A 142 -12.36 16.16 1.29
N LEU A 143 -13.30 17.06 0.97
CA LEU A 143 -14.74 16.74 1.05
C LEU A 143 -15.12 15.63 0.05
N GLY A 144 -14.57 15.65 -1.16
CA GLY A 144 -14.73 14.57 -2.14
C GLY A 144 -14.17 13.24 -1.63
N ALA A 145 -12.99 13.24 -1.03
CA ALA A 145 -12.39 12.06 -0.41
C ALA A 145 -13.25 11.53 0.76
N LEU A 146 -13.82 12.41 1.57
CA LEU A 146 -14.74 12.04 2.66
C LEU A 146 -16.03 11.43 2.13
N ALA A 147 -16.63 12.01 1.10
CA ALA A 147 -17.81 11.46 0.44
C ALA A 147 -17.50 10.07 -0.14
N PHE A 148 -16.35 9.91 -0.77
CA PHE A 148 -15.91 8.61 -1.29
C PHE A 148 -15.74 7.57 -0.18
N LEU A 149 -15.14 7.93 0.95
CA LEU A 149 -15.01 7.07 2.13
C LEU A 149 -16.40 6.61 2.66
N ALA A 150 -17.40 7.50 2.64
CA ALA A 150 -18.75 7.17 3.07
C ALA A 150 -19.50 6.26 2.06
N ILE A 151 -19.22 6.38 0.77
CA ILE A 151 -19.85 5.59 -0.29
C ILE A 151 -19.18 4.20 -0.46
N ALA A 152 -17.89 4.07 -0.18
CA ALA A 152 -17.14 2.85 -0.39
C ALA A 152 -17.75 1.58 0.24
N PRO A 153 -18.30 1.60 1.48
CA PRO A 153 -19.01 0.44 2.02
C PRO A 153 -20.22 0.01 1.16
N VAL A 154 -20.96 0.98 0.61
CA VAL A 154 -22.11 0.71 -0.26
C VAL A 154 -21.63 0.08 -1.56
N LEU A 155 -20.55 0.60 -2.17
CA LEU A 155 -19.97 0.02 -3.37
C LEU A 155 -19.53 -1.42 -3.14
N ARG A 156 -18.91 -1.74 -2.01
CA ARG A 156 -18.53 -3.11 -1.63
C ARG A 156 -19.72 -4.03 -1.44
N ILE A 157 -20.86 -3.51 -0.96
CA ILE A 157 -22.10 -4.29 -0.81
C ILE A 157 -22.73 -4.57 -2.18
N LEU A 158 -22.71 -3.61 -3.07
CA LEU A 158 -23.30 -3.75 -4.42
C LEU A 158 -22.44 -4.62 -5.34
N ASP A 159 -21.13 -4.65 -5.12
CA ASP A 159 -20.14 -5.35 -5.94
C ASP A 159 -20.04 -6.85 -5.59
N GLN A 160 -21.18 -7.50 -5.37
CA GLN A 160 -21.25 -8.93 -5.00
C GLN A 160 -21.28 -9.87 -6.21
N ASN A 161 -20.54 -9.57 -7.25
CA ASN A 161 -20.47 -10.46 -8.40
C ASN A 161 -19.57 -11.68 -8.09
N PRO A 162 -20.13 -12.89 -7.97
CA PRO A 162 -19.36 -14.08 -7.56
C PRO A 162 -18.40 -14.58 -8.65
N GLY A 163 -18.32 -13.91 -9.80
CA GLY A 163 -17.57 -14.39 -10.97
C GLY A 163 -16.13 -13.90 -11.10
N TRP A 164 -15.68 -12.95 -10.29
CA TRP A 164 -14.33 -12.39 -10.43
C TRP A 164 -13.68 -12.20 -9.06
N ASP A 165 -12.71 -13.03 -8.72
CA ASP A 165 -11.86 -12.85 -7.53
C ASP A 165 -11.18 -11.47 -7.45
N ASN A 166 -11.13 -10.72 -8.56
CA ASN A 166 -10.45 -9.43 -8.67
C ASN A 166 -11.34 -8.21 -8.39
N GLN A 167 -12.66 -8.34 -8.29
CA GLN A 167 -13.53 -7.16 -8.03
C GLN A 167 -13.31 -6.58 -6.64
N ALA A 168 -12.90 -7.40 -5.67
CA ALA A 168 -12.47 -6.93 -4.36
C ALA A 168 -11.29 -5.95 -4.42
N PHE A 169 -10.59 -5.87 -5.56
CA PHE A 169 -9.41 -5.04 -5.80
C PHE A 169 -9.65 -3.89 -6.79
N ALA A 170 -10.89 -3.69 -7.22
CA ALA A 170 -11.27 -2.60 -8.10
C ALA A 170 -10.96 -1.23 -7.46
N PHE A 171 -10.66 -0.24 -8.27
CA PHE A 171 -10.32 1.10 -7.78
C PHE A 171 -11.43 1.68 -6.89
N GLU A 172 -12.68 1.53 -7.30
CA GLU A 172 -13.87 2.03 -6.61
C GLU A 172 -14.11 1.39 -5.24
N THR A 173 -13.59 0.18 -5.02
CA THR A 173 -13.71 -0.53 -3.73
C THR A 173 -12.51 -0.34 -2.82
N MET A 174 -11.37 0.13 -3.36
CA MET A 174 -10.10 0.22 -2.64
C MET A 174 -9.55 1.64 -2.48
N ALA A 175 -9.97 2.59 -3.32
CA ALA A 175 -9.39 3.95 -3.27
C ALA A 175 -9.75 4.73 -2.00
N ASP A 176 -10.80 4.33 -1.25
CA ASP A 176 -11.14 4.89 0.06
C ASP A 176 -10.01 4.69 1.08
N VAL A 177 -9.23 3.63 0.95
CA VAL A 177 -8.09 3.35 1.82
C VAL A 177 -7.01 4.44 1.64
N ILE A 178 -6.69 4.78 0.38
CA ILE A 178 -5.74 5.84 0.06
C ILE A 178 -6.33 7.20 0.45
N ALA A 179 -7.63 7.42 0.16
CA ALA A 179 -8.37 8.63 0.53
C ALA A 179 -8.34 8.88 2.04
N THR A 180 -8.42 7.84 2.87
CA THR A 180 -8.29 7.93 4.33
C THR A 180 -6.93 8.55 4.72
N GLY A 181 -5.86 8.16 4.06
CA GLY A 181 -4.53 8.79 4.24
C GLY A 181 -4.50 10.25 3.83
N CYS A 182 -5.17 10.61 2.72
CA CYS A 182 -5.30 12.00 2.26
C CYS A 182 -6.07 12.87 3.26
N LEU A 183 -7.14 12.33 3.84
CA LEU A 183 -7.92 13.00 4.90
C LEU A 183 -7.08 13.21 6.16
N LEU A 184 -6.31 12.20 6.57
CA LEU A 184 -5.37 12.36 7.68
C LEU A 184 -4.41 13.50 7.40
N ALA A 185 -3.73 13.55 6.24
CA ALA A 185 -2.79 14.61 5.89
C ALA A 185 -3.44 15.99 5.95
N THR A 186 -4.68 16.10 5.49
CA THR A 186 -5.40 17.37 5.42
C THR A 186 -5.85 17.87 6.79
N TRP A 187 -6.31 16.99 7.67
CA TRP A 187 -6.98 17.35 8.90
C TRP A 187 -6.23 17.01 10.19
N ARG A 188 -5.04 16.39 10.10
CA ARG A 188 -4.30 15.91 11.27
C ARG A 188 -4.09 16.98 12.36
N ASP A 189 -3.83 18.24 11.98
CA ASP A 189 -3.61 19.30 12.95
C ASP A 189 -4.92 19.82 13.55
N ALA A 190 -6.00 19.83 12.78
CA ALA A 190 -7.34 20.12 13.29
C ALA A 190 -7.82 19.01 14.24
N LEU A 191 -7.62 17.75 13.90
CA LEU A 191 -7.92 16.60 14.76
C LEU A 191 -7.13 16.67 16.06
N TRP A 192 -5.86 17.05 16.02
CA TRP A 192 -5.01 17.16 17.20
C TRP A 192 -5.44 18.26 18.17
N ARG A 193 -6.12 19.30 17.69
CA ARG A 193 -6.71 20.35 18.56
C ARG A 193 -7.86 19.80 19.41
N SER A 194 -8.55 18.75 18.94
CA SER A 194 -9.60 18.10 19.71
C SER A 194 -9.00 17.35 20.92
N SER A 195 -9.47 17.72 22.12
CA SER A 195 -9.03 17.06 23.35
C SER A 195 -9.40 15.59 23.41
N THR A 196 -10.56 15.23 22.85
CA THR A 196 -11.05 13.84 22.78
C THR A 196 -10.14 12.99 21.87
N TYR A 197 -9.84 13.47 20.65
CA TYR A 197 -8.94 12.78 19.74
C TYR A 197 -7.57 12.56 20.37
N ARG A 198 -7.01 13.61 20.96
CA ARG A 198 -5.68 13.55 21.60
C ARG A 198 -5.67 12.60 22.79
N ARG A 199 -6.69 12.62 23.66
CA ARG A 199 -6.81 11.67 24.79
C ARG A 199 -6.88 10.22 24.29
N LEU A 200 -7.66 9.97 23.23
CA LEU A 200 -7.78 8.65 22.63
C LEU A 200 -6.42 8.16 22.11
N LEU A 201 -5.74 8.98 21.32
CA LEU A 201 -4.44 8.60 20.77
C LEU A 201 -3.37 8.36 21.84
N LEU A 202 -3.37 9.16 22.92
CA LEU A 202 -2.39 9.06 24.00
C LEU A 202 -2.74 7.99 25.04
N ALA A 203 -3.93 7.39 24.97
CA ALA A 203 -4.32 6.32 25.89
C ALA A 203 -3.34 5.13 25.81
N ARG A 204 -3.00 4.56 26.94
CA ARG A 204 -2.12 3.38 27.03
C ARG A 204 -2.71 2.15 26.31
N SER A 205 -4.04 2.04 26.31
CA SER A 205 -4.79 0.99 25.63
C SER A 205 -4.88 1.16 24.11
N PHE A 206 -4.56 2.33 23.55
CA PHE A 206 -4.71 2.60 22.12
C PHE A 206 -3.98 1.59 21.20
N PRO A 207 -2.76 1.10 21.52
CA PRO A 207 -2.09 0.11 20.66
C PRO A 207 -2.85 -1.22 20.52
N ALA A 208 -3.75 -1.54 21.44
CA ALA A 208 -4.63 -2.70 21.34
C ALA A 208 -5.81 -2.49 20.36
N LEU A 209 -6.16 -1.24 20.05
CA LEU A 209 -7.32 -0.92 19.20
C LEU A 209 -7.20 -1.50 17.79
N PRO A 210 -6.08 -1.36 17.05
CA PRO A 210 -5.92 -1.98 15.73
C PRO A 210 -6.09 -3.51 15.79
N LEU A 211 -5.53 -4.15 16.80
CA LEU A 211 -5.66 -5.60 16.99
C LEU A 211 -7.10 -5.99 17.31
N ALA A 212 -7.77 -5.25 18.17
CA ALA A 212 -9.17 -5.49 18.53
C ALA A 212 -10.09 -5.38 17.30
N ILE A 213 -9.90 -4.36 16.45
CA ILE A 213 -10.68 -4.21 15.20
C ILE A 213 -10.37 -5.35 14.23
N CYS A 214 -9.12 -5.77 14.12
CA CYS A 214 -8.76 -6.92 13.30
C CYS A 214 -9.43 -8.21 13.80
N VAL A 215 -9.38 -8.49 15.10
CA VAL A 215 -10.06 -9.65 15.71
C VAL A 215 -11.57 -9.57 15.50
N LEU A 216 -12.17 -8.40 15.69
CA LEU A 216 -13.60 -8.20 15.48
C LEU A 216 -14.02 -8.45 14.02
N ALA A 217 -13.19 -8.04 13.06
CA ALA A 217 -13.40 -8.31 11.64
C ALA A 217 -13.43 -9.82 11.32
N MET A 218 -12.75 -10.64 12.13
CA MET A 218 -12.73 -12.11 11.95
C MET A 218 -13.98 -12.82 12.48
N GLN A 219 -14.69 -12.23 13.42
CA GLN A 219 -15.77 -12.93 14.14
C GLN A 219 -17.05 -13.10 13.30
N LEU A 220 -17.30 -12.20 12.35
CA LEU A 220 -18.54 -12.17 11.58
C LEU A 220 -18.26 -12.12 10.06
N PRO A 221 -17.49 -13.08 9.50
CA PRO A 221 -17.04 -13.03 8.09
C PRO A 221 -18.20 -13.15 7.09
N ASN A 222 -19.34 -13.73 7.51
CA ASN A 222 -20.47 -14.02 6.62
C ASN A 222 -21.49 -12.86 6.53
N LEU A 223 -21.31 -11.80 7.31
CA LEU A 223 -22.17 -10.63 7.24
C LEU A 223 -21.57 -9.58 6.30
N ILE A 224 -22.09 -9.50 5.10
CA ILE A 224 -21.62 -8.63 4.02
C ILE A 224 -21.55 -7.16 4.45
N ILE A 225 -22.65 -6.65 5.06
CA ILE A 225 -22.71 -5.27 5.59
C ILE A 225 -21.63 -5.04 6.65
N TRP A 226 -21.44 -6.03 7.54
CA TRP A 226 -20.41 -5.98 8.56
C TRP A 226 -19.00 -5.88 7.91
N ASN A 227 -18.70 -6.76 6.96
CA ASN A 227 -17.42 -6.75 6.28
C ASN A 227 -17.16 -5.43 5.54
N ALA A 228 -18.16 -4.90 4.85
CA ALA A 228 -18.04 -3.63 4.14
C ALA A 228 -17.75 -2.45 5.09
N CYS A 229 -18.39 -2.41 6.25
CA CYS A 229 -18.22 -1.33 7.23
C CYS A 229 -16.95 -1.47 8.06
N ILE A 230 -16.66 -2.68 8.57
CA ILE A 230 -15.49 -2.91 9.44
C ILE A 230 -14.17 -2.61 8.74
N VAL A 231 -14.12 -2.84 7.45
CA VAL A 231 -12.96 -2.50 6.60
C VAL A 231 -12.70 -0.98 6.61
N SER A 232 -13.74 -0.15 6.48
CA SER A 232 -13.59 1.31 6.54
C SER A 232 -13.19 1.78 7.95
N VAL A 233 -13.72 1.15 9.00
CA VAL A 233 -13.28 1.40 10.38
C VAL A 233 -11.81 1.05 10.57
N LEU A 234 -11.36 -0.08 10.02
CA LEU A 234 -9.96 -0.50 10.06
C LEU A 234 -9.04 0.55 9.38
N ASN A 235 -9.44 1.08 8.22
CA ASN A 235 -8.67 2.12 7.52
C ASN A 235 -8.50 3.37 8.40
N ILE A 236 -9.57 3.81 9.10
CA ILE A 236 -9.52 4.94 10.03
C ILE A 236 -8.58 4.64 11.20
N VAL A 237 -8.66 3.45 11.79
CA VAL A 237 -7.79 3.05 12.91
C VAL A 237 -6.33 2.95 12.49
N ILE A 238 -6.05 2.48 11.27
CA ILE A 238 -4.70 2.50 10.68
C ILE A 238 -4.20 3.96 10.58
N ALA A 239 -5.01 4.88 10.05
CA ALA A 239 -4.65 6.30 9.95
C ALA A 239 -4.38 6.92 11.32
N MET A 240 -5.22 6.64 12.31
CA MET A 240 -5.00 7.09 13.70
C MET A 240 -3.71 6.52 14.30
N THR A 241 -3.38 5.27 14.00
CA THR A 241 -2.15 4.62 14.45
C THR A 241 -0.92 5.31 13.84
N ILE A 242 -0.97 5.62 12.55
CA ILE A 242 0.08 6.37 11.86
C ILE A 242 0.24 7.75 12.50
N ASP A 243 -0.85 8.51 12.73
CA ASP A 243 -0.76 9.85 13.35
C ASP A 243 -0.17 9.79 14.78
N ARG A 244 -0.56 8.76 15.58
CA ARG A 244 0.02 8.55 16.91
C ARG A 244 1.54 8.42 16.84
N TYR A 245 2.05 7.47 16.05
CA TYR A 245 3.49 7.18 16.02
C TYR A 245 4.31 8.23 15.30
N MET A 246 3.70 9.02 14.43
CA MET A 246 4.34 10.20 13.86
C MET A 246 4.46 11.38 14.83
N ARG A 247 3.52 11.51 15.80
CA ARG A 247 3.55 12.57 16.81
C ARG A 247 4.26 12.17 18.08
N CYS A 248 4.09 10.92 18.48
CA CYS A 248 4.54 10.40 19.77
C CYS A 248 5.26 9.07 19.52
N ALA A 249 6.49 9.14 19.03
CA ALA A 249 7.35 7.98 18.81
C ALA A 249 7.96 7.43 20.14
N THR A 250 7.22 7.52 21.24
CA THR A 250 7.64 7.07 22.57
C THR A 250 7.22 5.62 22.83
N GLY A 251 7.93 4.97 23.77
CA GLY A 251 7.67 3.58 24.15
C GLY A 251 8.32 2.55 23.24
N PRO A 252 8.14 1.24 23.55
CA PRO A 252 8.84 0.15 22.85
C PRO A 252 8.58 0.11 21.34
N ILE A 253 7.32 0.33 20.91
CA ILE A 253 6.95 0.32 19.51
C ILE A 253 7.57 1.52 18.77
N GLY A 254 7.52 2.71 19.37
CA GLY A 254 8.13 3.90 18.77
C GLY A 254 9.66 3.75 18.65
N TRP A 255 10.31 3.19 19.66
CA TRP A 255 11.74 2.87 19.61
C TRP A 255 12.03 1.86 18.50
N ALA A 256 11.27 0.78 18.40
CA ALA A 256 11.45 -0.24 17.37
C ALA A 256 11.29 0.36 15.97
N LEU A 257 10.22 1.14 15.73
CA LEU A 257 9.95 1.76 14.42
C LEU A 257 11.06 2.73 13.98
N ASN A 258 11.76 3.37 14.93
CA ASN A 258 12.86 4.31 14.64
C ASN A 258 14.24 3.65 14.71
N SER A 259 14.32 2.34 14.93
CA SER A 259 15.59 1.61 14.92
C SER A 259 16.19 1.57 13.51
N GLY A 260 17.53 1.67 13.41
CA GLY A 260 18.22 1.65 12.12
C GLY A 260 17.84 0.49 11.20
N PRO A 261 17.78 -0.76 11.68
CA PRO A 261 17.36 -1.91 10.87
C PRO A 261 15.94 -1.77 10.31
N ILE A 262 14.97 -1.31 11.12
CA ILE A 262 13.56 -1.15 10.67
C ILE A 262 13.44 -0.01 9.67
N VAL A 263 14.13 1.11 9.88
CA VAL A 263 14.17 2.23 8.92
C VAL A 263 14.81 1.79 7.60
N TRP A 264 15.89 1.01 7.66
CA TRP A 264 16.53 0.46 6.48
C TRP A 264 15.60 -0.51 5.73
N LEU A 265 14.96 -1.45 6.42
CA LEU A 265 13.94 -2.34 5.83
C LEU A 265 12.77 -1.55 5.23
N GLY A 266 12.36 -0.46 5.87
CA GLY A 266 11.34 0.44 5.35
C GLY A 266 11.77 1.09 4.02
N SER A 267 13.02 1.49 3.88
CA SER A 267 13.55 2.08 2.64
C SER A 267 13.63 1.08 1.49
N LEU A 268 13.89 -0.20 1.80
CA LEU A 268 13.89 -1.28 0.82
C LEU A 268 12.50 -1.83 0.49
N SER A 269 11.46 -1.50 1.25
CA SER A 269 10.17 -2.21 1.30
C SER A 269 9.49 -2.39 -0.07
N TYR A 270 9.75 -1.51 -1.02
CA TYR A 270 9.21 -1.57 -2.36
C TYR A 270 9.77 -2.73 -3.18
N SER A 271 11.10 -2.92 -3.19
CA SER A 271 11.74 -3.99 -3.94
C SER A 271 11.29 -5.40 -3.52
N PRO A 272 11.30 -5.80 -2.22
CA PRO A 272 10.79 -7.09 -1.82
C PRO A 272 9.30 -7.26 -2.12
N TYR A 273 8.51 -6.19 -2.08
CA TYR A 273 7.10 -6.26 -2.49
C TYR A 273 6.95 -6.62 -3.96
N LEU A 274 7.79 -6.07 -4.83
CA LEU A 274 7.76 -6.39 -6.25
C LEU A 274 8.19 -7.83 -6.56
N TRP A 275 9.27 -8.30 -5.92
CA TRP A 275 9.86 -9.58 -6.28
C TRP A 275 9.26 -10.79 -5.56
N GLN A 276 8.45 -10.60 -4.51
CA GLN A 276 7.99 -11.69 -3.64
C GLN A 276 7.22 -12.79 -4.39
N GLN A 277 6.27 -12.44 -5.26
CA GLN A 277 5.41 -13.45 -5.89
C GLN A 277 6.11 -14.28 -6.95
N VAL A 278 7.18 -13.76 -7.55
CA VAL A 278 8.01 -14.54 -8.48
C VAL A 278 8.61 -15.77 -7.80
N PHE A 279 8.86 -15.70 -6.49
CA PHE A 279 9.47 -16.79 -5.72
C PHE A 279 8.49 -17.51 -4.79
N LEU A 280 7.51 -16.82 -4.23
CA LEU A 280 6.55 -17.42 -3.26
C LEU A 280 5.34 -18.03 -3.95
N GLU A 281 4.89 -17.45 -5.07
CA GLU A 281 3.73 -17.93 -5.83
C GLU A 281 4.09 -18.36 -7.24
N ASN A 282 5.34 -18.79 -7.47
CA ASN A 282 5.72 -19.31 -8.76
C ASN A 282 4.89 -20.58 -9.08
N GLY A 283 4.08 -20.49 -10.13
CA GLY A 283 3.17 -21.58 -10.49
C GLY A 283 3.89 -22.82 -11.03
N ARG A 284 5.14 -22.71 -11.46
CA ARG A 284 5.91 -23.81 -12.07
C ARG A 284 6.84 -24.49 -11.06
N TYR A 285 7.46 -23.75 -10.15
CA TYR A 285 8.43 -24.27 -9.20
C TYR A 285 8.02 -24.00 -7.78
N HIS A 286 7.94 -25.05 -6.98
CA HIS A 286 7.70 -24.94 -5.53
C HIS A 286 9.06 -24.92 -4.82
N TRP A 287 9.59 -23.73 -4.63
CA TRP A 287 10.85 -23.54 -3.94
C TRP A 287 10.67 -23.74 -2.43
N PRO A 288 11.66 -24.32 -1.72
CA PRO A 288 11.65 -24.30 -0.27
C PRO A 288 11.51 -22.88 0.27
N THR A 289 10.69 -22.69 1.30
CA THR A 289 10.38 -21.36 1.88
C THR A 289 11.62 -20.54 2.20
N LEU A 290 12.62 -21.16 2.82
CA LEU A 290 13.89 -20.50 3.16
C LEU A 290 14.62 -20.01 1.91
N PHE A 291 14.68 -20.84 0.86
CA PHE A 291 15.29 -20.46 -0.42
C PHE A 291 14.55 -19.26 -1.03
N SER A 292 13.23 -19.30 -1.07
CA SER A 292 12.41 -18.19 -1.60
C SER A 292 12.66 -16.88 -0.85
N LEU A 293 12.71 -16.92 0.48
CA LEU A 293 13.00 -15.74 1.30
C LEU A 293 14.40 -15.17 1.05
N VAL A 294 15.41 -16.03 0.96
CA VAL A 294 16.79 -15.61 0.65
C VAL A 294 16.86 -15.02 -0.77
N ALA A 295 16.25 -15.68 -1.75
CA ALA A 295 16.21 -15.23 -3.14
C ALA A 295 15.52 -13.87 -3.26
N ILE A 296 14.36 -13.68 -2.61
CA ILE A 296 13.66 -12.38 -2.57
C ILE A 296 14.56 -11.32 -1.98
N PHE A 297 15.21 -11.60 -0.85
CA PHE A 297 16.08 -10.62 -0.20
C PHE A 297 17.28 -10.24 -1.09
N CYS A 298 17.93 -11.21 -1.72
CA CYS A 298 19.05 -10.96 -2.62
C CYS A 298 18.63 -10.16 -3.86
N VAL A 299 17.56 -10.58 -4.55
CA VAL A 299 17.07 -9.92 -5.75
C VAL A 299 16.53 -8.52 -5.44
N ALA A 300 15.81 -8.36 -4.34
CA ALA A 300 15.29 -7.07 -3.90
C ALA A 300 16.42 -6.10 -3.54
N THR A 301 17.45 -6.58 -2.85
CA THR A 301 18.63 -5.78 -2.50
C THR A 301 19.37 -5.36 -3.77
N PHE A 302 19.61 -6.27 -4.70
CA PHE A 302 20.19 -5.98 -5.99
C PHE A 302 19.35 -4.93 -6.75
N SER A 303 18.05 -5.16 -6.89
CA SER A 303 17.11 -4.23 -7.55
C SER A 303 17.16 -2.84 -6.93
N TYR A 304 17.16 -2.75 -5.60
CA TYR A 304 17.24 -1.46 -4.91
C TYR A 304 18.54 -0.72 -5.21
N TYR A 305 19.70 -1.36 -5.03
CA TYR A 305 20.99 -0.67 -5.17
C TYR A 305 21.37 -0.38 -6.63
N VAL A 306 21.05 -1.28 -7.55
CA VAL A 306 21.44 -1.20 -8.96
C VAL A 306 20.41 -0.45 -9.80
N ILE A 307 19.11 -0.66 -9.54
CA ILE A 307 18.04 -0.07 -10.37
C ILE A 307 17.46 1.16 -9.68
N GLU A 308 16.90 1.02 -8.45
CA GLU A 308 16.14 2.09 -7.83
C GLU A 308 17.00 3.27 -7.36
N ARG A 309 18.09 2.99 -6.66
CA ARG A 309 18.94 4.03 -6.04
C ARG A 309 19.50 5.06 -7.02
N PRO A 310 19.94 4.73 -8.24
CA PRO A 310 20.35 5.72 -9.24
C PRO A 310 19.21 6.70 -9.59
N PHE A 311 18.01 6.18 -9.84
CA PHE A 311 16.85 7.01 -10.18
C PHE A 311 16.36 7.83 -8.97
N LEU A 312 16.45 7.31 -7.75
CA LEU A 312 16.16 8.06 -6.53
C LEU A 312 17.15 9.23 -6.34
N ARG A 313 18.43 9.06 -6.66
CA ARG A 313 19.42 10.15 -6.67
C ARG A 313 19.07 11.22 -7.70
N LEU A 314 18.66 10.81 -8.90
CA LEU A 314 18.20 11.72 -9.94
C LEU A 314 16.95 12.48 -9.49
N LYS A 315 15.96 11.78 -8.91
CA LYS A 315 14.77 12.38 -8.33
C LYS A 315 15.11 13.47 -7.30
N ASN A 316 16.07 13.21 -6.40
CA ASN A 316 16.44 14.15 -5.34
C ASN A 316 17.11 15.41 -5.91
N ARG A 317 17.87 15.30 -7.01
CA ARG A 317 18.45 16.46 -7.69
C ARG A 317 17.39 17.34 -8.37
N LEU A 318 16.26 16.76 -8.76
CA LEU A 318 15.16 17.45 -9.42
C LEU A 318 14.08 17.96 -8.43
N SER A 319 14.20 17.60 -7.16
CA SER A 319 13.30 18.11 -6.12
C SER A 319 13.74 19.50 -5.66
N PRO A 320 12.81 20.45 -5.48
CA PRO A 320 13.14 21.72 -4.84
C PRO A 320 13.79 21.46 -3.47
N ALA A 321 14.89 22.15 -3.16
CA ALA A 321 15.71 21.94 -1.96
C ALA A 321 14.93 22.03 -0.63
N ALA A 322 13.74 22.60 -0.65
CA ALA A 322 12.87 22.80 0.50
C ALA A 322 11.97 21.59 0.88
N ILE A 323 11.83 20.57 0.02
CA ILE A 323 11.00 19.39 0.29
C ILE A 323 11.79 18.28 1.01
N ASN A 324 13.11 18.42 1.07
CA ASN A 324 14.03 17.42 1.62
C ASN A 324 14.48 17.70 3.07
N ARG A 325 13.85 18.66 3.79
CA ARG A 325 14.16 18.96 5.20
C ARG A 325 13.05 18.51 6.14
#